data_eb910235dc19b21ef12eb5808cf0885e
#
_entry.id   eb910235dc19b21ef12eb5808cf0885e
#
_cell.length_a   1.000
_cell.length_b   1.000
_cell.length_c   1.000
_cell.angle_alpha   90.00
_cell.angle_beta   90.00
_cell.angle_gamma   90.00
#
_symmetry.space_group_name_H-M   'P 1'
#
loop_
_entity.id
_entity.type
_entity.pdbx_description
1 polymer ?
#
loop_
_entity_poly.entity_id
_entity_poly.type
_entity_poly.pdbx_seq_one_letter_code
_entity_poly.pdbx_strand_id
1 'polypeptide(L)'
;MKPEILVVVVLYQQLFSQSPAYGPLSKALSEKQIQLIIYDNSPQRQQNELFEKENIVYHHDPQNPGLAVAYNFALSQADEGTRCLVTLDQDTRLVDDYFELLRKVTFTDECVAAVPMIFSGSRQVSPLYSDRYINRTAQTVEVEGPTAERIMAINSGVACSVKFLKKIGGFNPAFSLDFLDHWLFWKVDQLEKTVEILPVRMEHDLSVLDYEKVSSNRYRSILQAENRFYHEYDQRHLSSHRRQLLLRTAKQFLTVKNRHIWRMTLRSYVKNWKV
;
A
#
# COMPACT_ATOMS: atom_id res chain seq x y z
N MET A 1 -21.19 20.67 4.38
CA MET A 1 -19.80 20.66 3.87
C MET A 1 -19.47 19.23 3.47
N LYS A 2 -18.74 19.05 2.39
CA LYS A 2 -18.22 17.73 2.02
C LYS A 2 -17.18 17.27 3.04
N PRO A 3 -17.06 15.96 3.31
CA PRO A 3 -16.00 15.44 4.17
C PRO A 3 -14.60 15.73 3.60
N GLU A 4 -13.65 16.05 4.48
CA GLU A 4 -12.27 16.36 4.11
C GLU A 4 -11.39 15.12 3.87
N ILE A 5 -11.90 13.93 4.23
CA ILE A 5 -11.20 12.65 4.09
C ILE A 5 -11.81 11.92 2.90
N LEU A 6 -10.98 11.65 1.89
CA LEU A 6 -11.32 10.80 0.76
C LEU A 6 -10.72 9.41 1.00
N VAL A 7 -11.52 8.38 0.85
CA VAL A 7 -11.08 6.97 1.02
C VAL A 7 -11.19 6.26 -0.32
N VAL A 8 -10.20 5.48 -0.69
CA VAL A 8 -10.28 4.56 -1.82
C VAL A 8 -10.11 3.12 -1.35
N VAL A 9 -11.06 2.27 -1.74
CA VAL A 9 -10.98 0.81 -1.59
C VAL A 9 -10.84 0.20 -2.97
N VAL A 10 -9.81 -0.61 -3.16
CA VAL A 10 -9.61 -1.33 -4.43
C VAL A 10 -10.07 -2.77 -4.28
N LEU A 11 -11.01 -3.18 -5.13
CA LEU A 11 -11.60 -4.51 -5.12
C LEU A 11 -11.11 -5.34 -6.31
N TYR A 12 -10.93 -6.64 -6.08
CA TYR A 12 -10.67 -7.62 -7.13
C TYR A 12 -11.27 -8.98 -6.75
N GLN A 13 -12.25 -9.43 -7.51
CA GLN A 13 -12.95 -10.73 -7.32
C GLN A 13 -13.51 -10.93 -5.90
N GLN A 14 -13.87 -9.85 -5.23
CA GLN A 14 -14.49 -9.84 -3.91
C GLN A 14 -15.64 -8.83 -3.90
N LEU A 15 -16.77 -9.18 -3.33
CA LEU A 15 -17.87 -8.24 -3.11
C LEU A 15 -17.50 -7.24 -2.03
N PHE A 16 -17.83 -5.98 -2.23
CA PHE A 16 -17.56 -4.93 -1.23
C PHE A 16 -18.19 -5.27 0.14
N SER A 17 -19.39 -5.83 0.14
CA SER A 17 -20.07 -6.27 1.38
C SER A 17 -19.33 -7.37 2.16
N GLN A 18 -18.37 -8.06 1.54
CA GLN A 18 -17.55 -9.08 2.18
C GLN A 18 -16.21 -8.53 2.70
N SER A 19 -15.89 -7.27 2.39
CA SER A 19 -14.70 -6.62 2.93
C SER A 19 -14.84 -6.44 4.44
N PRO A 20 -13.78 -6.73 5.24
CA PRO A 20 -13.78 -6.43 6.67
C PRO A 20 -13.96 -4.94 6.98
N ALA A 21 -13.62 -4.05 6.04
CA ALA A 21 -13.81 -2.61 6.17
C ALA A 21 -15.24 -2.16 5.89
N TYR A 22 -16.14 -3.01 5.38
CA TYR A 22 -17.49 -2.62 4.96
C TYR A 22 -18.31 -1.96 6.07
N GLY A 23 -18.35 -2.56 7.26
CA GLY A 23 -19.08 -2.03 8.42
C GLY A 23 -18.56 -0.67 8.88
N PRO A 24 -17.28 -0.56 9.24
CA PRO A 24 -16.67 0.73 9.64
C PRO A 24 -16.81 1.83 8.57
N LEU A 25 -16.64 1.51 7.29
CA LEU A 25 -16.83 2.49 6.20
C LEU A 25 -18.29 2.91 6.06
N SER A 26 -19.24 1.99 6.18
CA SER A 26 -20.68 2.30 6.14
C SER A 26 -21.09 3.22 7.28
N LYS A 27 -20.53 3.02 8.48
CA LYS A 27 -20.73 3.89 9.64
C LYS A 27 -20.16 5.28 9.38
N ALA A 28 -18.89 5.37 8.97
CA ALA A 28 -18.22 6.64 8.70
C ALA A 28 -18.92 7.47 7.59
N LEU A 29 -19.49 6.77 6.58
CA LEU A 29 -20.31 7.40 5.54
C LEU A 29 -21.62 7.97 6.10
N SER A 30 -22.32 7.20 6.96
CA SER A 30 -23.58 7.66 7.59
C SER A 30 -23.38 8.86 8.49
N GLU A 31 -22.23 8.94 9.15
CA GLU A 31 -21.79 10.05 10.00
C GLU A 31 -21.16 11.21 9.20
N LYS A 32 -21.15 11.13 7.87
CA LYS A 32 -20.56 12.12 6.95
C LYS A 32 -19.10 12.44 7.27
N GLN A 33 -18.34 11.44 7.69
CA GLN A 33 -16.93 11.58 8.04
C GLN A 33 -16.02 11.49 6.82
N ILE A 34 -16.43 10.76 5.78
CA ILE A 34 -15.63 10.43 4.61
C ILE A 34 -16.41 10.58 3.31
N GLN A 35 -15.67 10.75 2.22
CA GLN A 35 -16.08 10.41 0.85
C GLN A 35 -15.44 9.07 0.49
N LEU A 36 -16.12 8.22 -0.27
CA LEU A 36 -15.65 6.88 -0.57
C LEU A 36 -15.61 6.63 -2.08
N ILE A 37 -14.46 6.19 -2.54
CA ILE A 37 -14.26 5.66 -3.90
C ILE A 37 -14.14 4.13 -3.79
N ILE A 38 -15.00 3.43 -4.48
CA ILE A 38 -14.85 1.99 -4.69
C ILE A 38 -14.33 1.79 -6.11
N TYR A 39 -13.05 1.40 -6.24
CA TYR A 39 -12.45 1.09 -7.52
C TYR A 39 -12.42 -0.42 -7.71
N ASP A 40 -13.27 -0.92 -8.60
CA ASP A 40 -13.49 -2.36 -8.78
C ASP A 40 -12.77 -2.87 -10.03
N ASN A 41 -11.68 -3.58 -9.81
CA ASN A 41 -10.86 -4.24 -10.82
C ASN A 41 -11.38 -5.63 -11.22
N SER A 42 -12.55 -6.03 -10.73
CA SER A 42 -13.12 -7.35 -11.00
C SER A 42 -13.56 -7.48 -12.47
N PRO A 43 -13.55 -8.69 -13.04
CA PRO A 43 -14.05 -8.91 -14.41
C PRO A 43 -15.53 -8.55 -14.58
N GLN A 44 -16.33 -8.69 -13.52
CA GLN A 44 -17.75 -8.42 -13.52
C GLN A 44 -18.08 -7.28 -12.56
N ARG A 45 -18.94 -6.37 -13.02
CA ARG A 45 -19.46 -5.28 -12.20
C ARG A 45 -20.33 -5.84 -11.08
N GLN A 46 -20.16 -5.31 -9.87
CA GLN A 46 -21.02 -5.65 -8.75
C GLN A 46 -22.09 -4.58 -8.49
N GLN A 47 -23.14 -4.98 -7.76
CA GLN A 47 -24.20 -4.10 -7.30
C GLN A 47 -24.18 -4.04 -5.77
N ASN A 48 -24.41 -2.85 -5.23
CA ASN A 48 -24.53 -2.63 -3.79
C ASN A 48 -25.34 -1.36 -3.57
N GLU A 49 -26.30 -1.39 -2.64
CA GLU A 49 -27.16 -0.23 -2.33
C GLU A 49 -26.37 1.01 -1.88
N LEU A 50 -25.20 0.80 -1.28
CA LEU A 50 -24.34 1.92 -0.89
C LEU A 50 -23.82 2.72 -2.09
N PHE A 51 -23.70 2.10 -3.28
CA PHE A 51 -23.14 2.77 -4.46
C PHE A 51 -24.03 3.90 -5.01
N GLU A 52 -25.30 3.93 -4.61
CA GLU A 52 -26.25 4.99 -4.96
C GLU A 52 -26.20 6.20 -4.02
N LYS A 53 -25.38 6.16 -2.95
CA LYS A 53 -25.28 7.28 -2.00
C LYS A 53 -24.42 8.42 -2.55
N GLU A 54 -24.79 9.67 -2.22
CA GLU A 54 -24.17 10.90 -2.72
C GLU A 54 -22.65 11.00 -2.45
N ASN A 55 -22.18 10.42 -1.34
CA ASN A 55 -20.76 10.50 -0.95
C ASN A 55 -19.93 9.28 -1.42
N ILE A 56 -20.44 8.50 -2.38
CA ILE A 56 -19.76 7.33 -2.93
C ILE A 56 -19.63 7.46 -4.44
N VAL A 57 -18.46 7.10 -4.93
CA VAL A 57 -18.23 6.88 -6.37
C VAL A 57 -17.83 5.42 -6.55
N TYR A 58 -18.63 4.67 -7.28
CA TYR A 58 -18.28 3.32 -7.72
C TYR A 58 -17.76 3.36 -9.16
N HIS A 59 -16.50 2.97 -9.34
CA HIS A 59 -15.85 2.87 -10.65
C HIS A 59 -15.47 1.42 -10.94
N HIS A 60 -15.95 0.87 -12.04
CA HIS A 60 -15.64 -0.48 -12.49
C HIS A 60 -14.66 -0.45 -13.66
N ASP A 61 -13.50 -1.08 -13.49
CA ASP A 61 -12.46 -1.21 -14.51
C ASP A 61 -12.03 -2.68 -14.69
N PRO A 62 -12.68 -3.43 -15.60
CA PRO A 62 -12.39 -4.85 -15.80
C PRO A 62 -11.01 -5.12 -16.44
N GLN A 63 -10.27 -4.09 -16.87
CA GLN A 63 -8.90 -4.24 -17.37
C GLN A 63 -7.89 -4.48 -16.26
N ASN A 64 -8.27 -4.23 -15.00
CA ASN A 64 -7.42 -4.41 -13.82
C ASN A 64 -6.02 -3.76 -13.97
N PRO A 65 -5.96 -2.44 -14.16
CA PRO A 65 -4.69 -1.73 -14.38
C PRO A 65 -3.81 -1.65 -13.12
N GLY A 66 -4.33 -2.05 -11.97
CA GLY A 66 -3.62 -2.11 -10.70
C GLY A 66 -3.87 -0.93 -9.76
N LEU A 67 -3.19 -0.96 -8.59
CA LEU A 67 -3.42 -0.02 -7.48
C LEU A 67 -3.07 1.43 -7.84
N ALA A 68 -1.94 1.66 -8.52
CA ALA A 68 -1.50 3.02 -8.84
C ALA A 68 -2.54 3.79 -9.67
N VAL A 69 -3.18 3.10 -10.64
CA VAL A 69 -4.23 3.71 -11.47
C VAL A 69 -5.48 3.99 -10.63
N ALA A 70 -5.89 3.04 -9.79
CA ALA A 70 -7.03 3.20 -8.88
C ALA A 70 -6.83 4.37 -7.90
N TYR A 71 -5.66 4.48 -7.30
CA TYR A 71 -5.32 5.55 -6.37
C TYR A 71 -5.23 6.92 -7.08
N ASN A 72 -4.69 6.97 -8.30
CA ASN A 72 -4.67 8.19 -9.10
C ASN A 72 -6.07 8.61 -9.57
N PHE A 73 -6.93 7.66 -9.89
CA PHE A 73 -8.34 7.94 -10.14
C PHE A 73 -8.98 8.59 -8.91
N ALA A 74 -8.80 8.01 -7.72
CA ALA A 74 -9.32 8.60 -6.49
C ALA A 74 -8.73 9.99 -6.22
N LEU A 75 -7.43 10.19 -6.42
CA LEU A 75 -6.78 11.50 -6.29
C LEU A 75 -7.37 12.55 -7.25
N SER A 76 -7.79 12.14 -8.44
CA SER A 76 -8.46 13.05 -9.41
C SER A 76 -9.85 13.49 -8.97
N GLN A 77 -10.50 12.73 -8.07
CA GLN A 77 -11.81 13.08 -7.49
C GLN A 77 -11.70 14.02 -6.29
N ALA A 78 -10.46 14.25 -5.78
CA ALA A 78 -10.22 15.13 -4.64
C ALA A 78 -10.44 16.60 -5.02
N ASP A 79 -11.38 17.27 -4.36
CA ASP A 79 -11.65 18.70 -4.50
C ASP A 79 -10.73 19.56 -3.59
N GLU A 80 -10.95 20.89 -3.60
CA GLU A 80 -10.15 21.83 -2.79
C GLU A 80 -10.31 21.62 -1.28
N GLY A 81 -11.45 21.09 -0.83
CA GLY A 81 -11.72 20.77 0.58
C GLY A 81 -11.14 19.44 1.03
N THR A 82 -10.65 18.59 0.09
CA THR A 82 -10.10 17.28 0.43
C THR A 82 -8.70 17.40 1.00
N ARG A 83 -8.55 17.09 2.28
CA ARG A 83 -7.29 17.20 3.03
C ARG A 83 -6.36 16.02 2.79
N CYS A 84 -6.88 14.80 2.84
CA CYS A 84 -6.10 13.58 2.65
C CYS A 84 -6.87 12.52 1.86
N LEU A 85 -6.08 11.64 1.22
CA LEU A 85 -6.53 10.41 0.58
C LEU A 85 -6.06 9.22 1.42
N VAL A 86 -7.01 8.38 1.83
CA VAL A 86 -6.75 7.11 2.52
C VAL A 86 -6.82 5.97 1.51
N THR A 87 -5.78 5.15 1.47
CA THR A 87 -5.76 3.93 0.66
C THR A 87 -6.10 2.70 1.51
N LEU A 88 -6.99 1.85 1.03
CA LEU A 88 -7.40 0.60 1.68
C LEU A 88 -7.40 -0.55 0.69
N ASP A 89 -6.81 -1.66 1.11
CA ASP A 89 -6.98 -2.94 0.42
C ASP A 89 -8.32 -3.59 0.84
N GLN A 90 -8.86 -4.44 -0.01
CA GLN A 90 -10.17 -5.08 0.22
C GLN A 90 -10.25 -5.96 1.48
N ASP A 91 -9.11 -6.43 1.99
CA ASP A 91 -8.94 -7.33 3.13
C ASP A 91 -8.47 -6.59 4.41
N THR A 92 -8.39 -5.26 4.38
CA THR A 92 -8.04 -4.43 5.53
C THR A 92 -9.13 -4.47 6.59
N ARG A 93 -8.78 -4.86 7.82
CA ARG A 93 -9.66 -4.78 8.98
C ARG A 93 -9.53 -3.40 9.63
N LEU A 94 -10.39 -2.48 9.18
CA LEU A 94 -10.46 -1.13 9.70
C LEU A 94 -11.09 -1.11 11.10
N VAL A 95 -10.54 -0.31 12.03
CA VAL A 95 -11.08 -0.12 13.37
C VAL A 95 -11.98 1.11 13.44
N ASP A 96 -12.94 1.13 14.38
CA ASP A 96 -14.02 2.11 14.41
C ASP A 96 -13.54 3.56 14.67
N ASP A 97 -12.48 3.74 15.44
CA ASP A 97 -11.92 5.05 15.84
C ASP A 97 -10.86 5.58 14.86
N TYR A 98 -10.55 4.85 13.80
CA TYR A 98 -9.52 5.24 12.83
C TYR A 98 -9.74 6.65 12.26
N PHE A 99 -10.94 6.97 11.81
CA PHE A 99 -11.24 8.29 11.22
C PHE A 99 -11.26 9.41 12.25
N GLU A 100 -11.63 9.12 13.49
CA GLU A 100 -11.57 10.10 14.60
C GLU A 100 -10.12 10.47 14.93
N LEU A 101 -9.22 9.47 14.96
CA LEU A 101 -7.79 9.68 15.17
C LEU A 101 -7.17 10.42 13.99
N LEU A 102 -7.51 10.03 12.75
CA LEU A 102 -7.01 10.68 11.55
C LEU A 102 -7.40 12.16 11.46
N ARG A 103 -8.59 12.56 11.98
CA ARG A 103 -9.00 13.96 12.03
C ARG A 103 -8.11 14.83 12.90
N LYS A 104 -7.44 14.26 13.90
CA LYS A 104 -6.51 14.97 14.80
C LYS A 104 -5.16 15.24 14.14
N VAL A 105 -4.84 14.52 13.08
CA VAL A 105 -3.60 14.72 12.33
C VAL A 105 -3.65 16.03 11.56
N THR A 106 -2.63 16.84 11.70
CA THR A 106 -2.46 18.07 10.92
C THR A 106 -1.48 17.81 9.78
N PHE A 107 -2.01 17.67 8.56
CA PHE A 107 -1.16 17.61 7.37
C PHE A 107 -0.62 19.00 7.05
N THR A 108 0.70 19.09 6.89
CA THR A 108 1.43 20.32 6.58
C THR A 108 2.32 20.08 5.34
N ASP A 109 3.16 21.05 5.00
CA ASP A 109 4.21 20.86 3.99
C ASP A 109 5.32 19.91 4.49
N GLU A 110 5.42 19.68 5.80
CA GLU A 110 6.38 18.76 6.43
C GLU A 110 5.75 17.40 6.74
N CYS A 111 4.64 17.34 7.45
CA CYS A 111 3.92 16.10 7.77
C CYS A 111 2.96 15.76 6.62
N VAL A 112 3.33 14.79 5.80
CA VAL A 112 2.64 14.52 4.53
C VAL A 112 1.88 13.21 4.50
N ALA A 113 2.08 12.33 5.47
CA ALA A 113 1.38 11.05 5.58
C ALA A 113 1.10 10.70 7.04
N ALA A 114 0.07 9.88 7.25
CA ALA A 114 -0.24 9.26 8.54
C ALA A 114 -0.47 7.76 8.31
N VAL A 115 0.09 6.92 9.17
CA VAL A 115 0.08 5.47 9.01
C VAL A 115 -0.32 4.76 10.30
N PRO A 116 -1.17 3.72 10.24
CA PRO A 116 -1.47 2.88 11.38
C PRO A 116 -0.34 1.85 11.61
N MET A 117 -0.32 1.25 12.79
CA MET A 117 0.46 0.05 13.07
C MET A 117 -0.34 -1.17 12.59
N ILE A 118 0.21 -1.93 11.63
CA ILE A 118 -0.46 -3.11 11.06
C ILE A 118 0.15 -4.38 11.65
N PHE A 119 -0.72 -5.31 12.02
CA PHE A 119 -0.38 -6.60 12.60
C PHE A 119 -0.86 -7.75 11.73
N SER A 120 -0.11 -8.83 11.72
CA SER A 120 -0.54 -10.14 11.21
C SER A 120 -0.46 -11.11 12.39
N GLY A 121 -1.60 -11.42 12.99
CA GLY A 121 -1.67 -12.06 14.30
C GLY A 121 -1.00 -11.21 15.40
N SER A 122 -0.05 -11.77 16.13
CA SER A 122 0.67 -11.04 17.19
C SER A 122 1.87 -10.23 16.67
N ARG A 123 2.24 -10.34 15.40
CA ARG A 123 3.43 -9.71 14.85
C ARG A 123 3.08 -8.43 14.13
N GLN A 124 3.73 -7.32 14.51
CA GLN A 124 3.68 -6.09 13.72
C GLN A 124 4.44 -6.31 12.39
N VAL A 125 3.83 -5.87 11.29
CA VAL A 125 4.37 -6.01 9.93
C VAL A 125 4.56 -4.67 9.23
N SER A 126 3.98 -3.61 9.77
CA SER A 126 4.08 -2.23 9.26
C SER A 126 3.76 -1.23 10.38
N PRO A 127 4.37 -0.02 10.38
CA PRO A 127 5.49 0.39 9.55
C PRO A 127 6.83 -0.23 9.97
N LEU A 128 7.78 -0.24 9.03
CA LEU A 128 9.13 -0.74 9.23
C LEU A 128 10.15 0.38 9.01
N TYR A 129 11.26 0.38 9.78
CA TYR A 129 12.42 1.19 9.42
C TYR A 129 13.02 0.73 8.12
N SER A 130 13.32 1.67 7.22
CA SER A 130 13.80 1.39 5.86
C SER A 130 15.11 2.11 5.50
N ASP A 131 15.84 2.57 6.50
CA ASP A 131 17.23 3.03 6.40
C ASP A 131 18.18 1.92 5.94
N ARG A 132 17.80 0.66 6.21
CA ARG A 132 18.45 -0.56 5.74
C ARG A 132 17.53 -1.32 4.78
N TYR A 133 18.12 -2.23 4.03
CA TYR A 133 17.35 -3.12 3.15
C TYR A 133 16.32 -3.91 3.96
N ILE A 134 15.04 -3.79 3.58
CA ILE A 134 13.95 -4.48 4.26
C ILE A 134 14.03 -5.98 3.99
N ASN A 135 14.18 -6.75 5.03
CA ASN A 135 14.19 -8.20 5.02
C ASN A 135 13.39 -8.75 6.21
N ARG A 136 13.50 -10.04 6.49
CA ARG A 136 12.77 -10.68 7.60
C ARG A 136 13.15 -10.20 9.00
N THR A 137 14.28 -9.51 9.13
CA THR A 137 14.79 -8.94 10.38
C THR A 137 14.64 -7.42 10.43
N ALA A 138 13.85 -6.83 9.53
CA ALA A 138 13.55 -5.42 9.56
C ALA A 138 12.84 -5.07 10.88
N GLN A 139 13.25 -3.95 11.46
CA GLN A 139 12.71 -3.47 12.72
C GLN A 139 11.39 -2.73 12.48
N THR A 140 10.44 -2.95 13.35
CA THR A 140 9.15 -2.26 13.38
C THR A 140 9.28 -0.89 14.03
N VAL A 141 8.47 0.06 13.58
CA VAL A 141 8.32 1.37 14.22
C VAL A 141 7.22 1.24 15.28
N GLU A 142 7.61 1.32 16.54
CA GLU A 142 6.70 1.10 17.68
C GLU A 142 6.31 2.40 18.39
N VAL A 143 6.97 3.52 18.03
CA VAL A 143 6.76 4.83 18.66
C VAL A 143 5.70 5.59 17.89
N GLU A 144 4.65 6.02 18.58
CA GLU A 144 3.57 6.85 18.05
C GLU A 144 4.02 8.31 17.87
N GLY A 145 3.31 9.05 17.00
CA GLY A 145 3.59 10.45 16.73
C GLY A 145 4.42 10.69 15.46
N PRO A 146 4.88 11.93 15.24
CA PRO A 146 5.59 12.29 14.03
C PRO A 146 7.02 11.71 14.03
N THR A 147 7.43 11.18 12.87
CA THR A 147 8.80 10.70 12.64
C THR A 147 9.37 11.28 11.36
N ALA A 148 10.66 11.67 11.41
CA ALA A 148 11.48 12.03 10.26
C ALA A 148 12.40 10.87 9.84
N GLU A 149 12.36 9.75 10.57
CA GLU A 149 13.13 8.58 10.21
C GLU A 149 12.59 7.95 8.93
N ARG A 150 13.47 7.35 8.16
CA ARG A 150 13.06 6.66 6.96
C ARG A 150 12.31 5.38 7.30
N ILE A 151 11.03 5.38 6.97
CA ILE A 151 10.14 4.23 7.17
C ILE A 151 9.54 3.74 5.85
N MET A 152 8.97 2.56 5.88
CA MET A 152 8.08 2.01 4.86
C MET A 152 6.83 1.48 5.55
N ALA A 153 5.67 1.86 5.05
CA ALA A 153 4.39 1.33 5.50
C ALA A 153 3.61 0.74 4.31
N ILE A 154 2.91 -0.36 4.54
CA ILE A 154 2.03 -0.96 3.52
C ILE A 154 0.83 -0.05 3.27
N ASN A 155 0.29 -0.08 2.05
CA ASN A 155 -0.76 0.87 1.63
C ASN A 155 -2.07 0.79 2.42
N SER A 156 -2.32 -0.28 3.16
CA SER A 156 -3.55 -0.47 3.93
C SER A 156 -3.68 0.52 5.10
N GLY A 157 -4.59 1.46 5.00
CA GLY A 157 -4.82 2.49 6.02
C GLY A 157 -3.81 3.64 6.00
N VAL A 158 -3.04 3.80 4.93
CA VAL A 158 -2.19 4.98 4.77
C VAL A 158 -3.03 6.17 4.35
N ALA A 159 -2.93 7.26 5.10
CA ALA A 159 -3.51 8.56 4.75
C ALA A 159 -2.40 9.49 4.25
N CYS A 160 -2.50 9.97 3.01
CA CYS A 160 -1.56 10.93 2.44
C CYS A 160 -2.22 12.28 2.19
N SER A 161 -1.50 13.36 2.46
CA SER A 161 -1.91 14.72 2.09
C SER A 161 -2.18 14.81 0.58
N VAL A 162 -3.37 15.24 0.19
CA VAL A 162 -3.73 15.47 -1.22
C VAL A 162 -2.81 16.49 -1.86
N LYS A 163 -2.44 17.54 -1.12
CA LYS A 163 -1.48 18.56 -1.58
C LYS A 163 -0.11 17.93 -1.92
N PHE A 164 0.39 17.06 -1.06
CA PHE A 164 1.65 16.34 -1.29
C PHE A 164 1.54 15.41 -2.49
N LEU A 165 0.49 14.58 -2.56
CA LEU A 165 0.28 13.66 -3.68
C LEU A 165 0.21 14.41 -5.02
N LYS A 166 -0.55 15.51 -5.10
CA LYS A 166 -0.61 16.35 -6.31
C LYS A 166 0.76 16.94 -6.67
N LYS A 167 1.55 17.38 -5.67
CA LYS A 167 2.90 17.94 -5.86
C LYS A 167 3.88 16.93 -6.46
N ILE A 168 3.79 15.65 -6.06
CA ILE A 168 4.69 14.60 -6.56
C ILE A 168 4.19 13.92 -7.85
N GLY A 169 3.05 14.36 -8.41
CA GLY A 169 2.45 13.81 -9.63
C GLY A 169 1.61 12.56 -9.42
N GLY A 170 1.17 12.29 -8.19
CA GLY A 170 0.36 11.13 -7.81
C GLY A 170 1.18 9.87 -7.55
N PHE A 171 0.52 8.73 -7.58
CA PHE A 171 1.13 7.41 -7.42
C PHE A 171 1.81 6.94 -8.71
N ASN A 172 2.96 6.33 -8.60
CA ASN A 172 3.78 5.95 -9.76
C ASN A 172 3.21 4.74 -10.50
N PRO A 173 2.74 4.90 -11.75
CA PRO A 173 2.13 3.80 -12.51
C PRO A 173 3.13 2.71 -12.92
N ALA A 174 4.44 2.94 -12.78
CA ALA A 174 5.45 1.91 -12.98
C ALA A 174 5.37 0.76 -11.94
N PHE A 175 4.63 0.98 -10.84
CA PHE A 175 4.34 0.01 -9.78
C PHE A 175 2.83 -0.23 -9.72
N SER A 176 2.36 -1.14 -10.56
CA SER A 176 0.92 -1.41 -10.68
C SER A 176 0.32 -2.07 -9.43
N LEU A 177 1.10 -2.86 -8.68
CA LEU A 177 0.64 -3.55 -7.48
C LEU A 177 1.73 -3.59 -6.41
N ASP A 178 2.85 -4.28 -6.68
CA ASP A 178 3.94 -4.43 -5.72
C ASP A 178 4.88 -3.24 -5.75
N PHE A 179 5.50 -2.94 -4.60
CA PHE A 179 6.48 -1.86 -4.42
C PHE A 179 5.94 -0.44 -4.63
N LEU A 180 4.64 -0.25 -4.77
CA LEU A 180 4.03 1.09 -4.82
C LEU A 180 4.18 1.81 -3.47
N ASP A 181 3.98 1.09 -2.37
CA ASP A 181 4.22 1.51 -1.00
C ASP A 181 5.70 1.85 -0.76
N HIS A 182 6.61 0.98 -1.15
CA HIS A 182 8.05 1.24 -1.08
C HIS A 182 8.44 2.52 -1.84
N TRP A 183 7.89 2.71 -3.06
CA TRP A 183 8.14 3.92 -3.84
C TRP A 183 7.57 5.17 -3.15
N LEU A 184 6.37 5.10 -2.60
CA LEU A 184 5.74 6.24 -1.93
C LEU A 184 6.58 6.71 -0.73
N PHE A 185 6.94 5.79 0.16
CA PHE A 185 7.74 6.14 1.35
C PHE A 185 9.19 6.49 1.03
N TRP A 186 9.78 5.89 -0.02
CA TRP A 186 11.04 6.37 -0.57
C TRP A 186 10.91 7.82 -1.04
N LYS A 187 9.81 8.18 -1.71
CA LYS A 187 9.59 9.56 -2.18
C LYS A 187 9.38 10.55 -1.04
N VAL A 188 8.72 10.13 0.05
CA VAL A 188 8.59 10.91 1.29
C VAL A 188 9.97 11.21 1.88
N ASP A 189 10.84 10.19 2.02
CA ASP A 189 12.23 10.33 2.50
C ASP A 189 13.07 11.23 1.59
N GLN A 190 13.00 11.05 0.26
CA GLN A 190 13.77 11.88 -0.69
C GLN A 190 13.39 13.36 -0.66
N LEU A 191 12.22 13.69 -0.18
CA LEU A 191 11.74 15.06 -0.03
C LEU A 191 11.85 15.55 1.42
N GLU A 192 12.53 14.78 2.29
CA GLU A 192 12.78 15.09 3.71
C GLU A 192 11.46 15.41 4.45
N LYS A 193 10.41 14.61 4.21
CA LYS A 193 9.11 14.79 4.83
C LYS A 193 8.92 13.84 6.00
N THR A 194 8.04 14.23 6.93
CA THR A 194 7.69 13.46 8.12
C THR A 194 6.40 12.68 7.92
N VAL A 195 6.27 11.62 8.70
CA VAL A 195 5.10 10.74 8.74
C VAL A 195 4.59 10.66 10.17
N GLU A 196 3.28 10.76 10.36
CA GLU A 196 2.62 10.56 11.65
C GLU A 196 2.33 9.07 11.86
N ILE A 197 2.82 8.49 12.94
CA ILE A 197 2.46 7.12 13.35
C ILE A 197 1.23 7.22 14.23
N LEU A 198 0.10 6.73 13.73
CA LEU A 198 -1.17 6.79 14.46
C LEU A 198 -1.18 5.81 15.64
N PRO A 199 -1.76 6.19 16.79
CA PRO A 199 -1.96 5.32 17.94
C PRO A 199 -3.09 4.30 17.68
N VAL A 200 -3.00 3.60 16.56
CA VAL A 200 -4.03 2.67 16.08
C VAL A 200 -3.40 1.37 15.60
N ARG A 201 -3.98 0.25 16.04
CA ARG A 201 -3.59 -1.09 15.62
C ARG A 201 -4.65 -1.66 14.69
N MET A 202 -4.23 -2.06 13.50
CA MET A 202 -5.09 -2.70 12.52
C MET A 202 -4.55 -4.08 12.17
N GLU A 203 -5.42 -4.98 11.76
CA GLU A 203 -5.04 -6.31 11.30
C GLU A 203 -5.09 -6.39 9.77
N HIS A 204 -4.14 -7.11 9.20
CA HIS A 204 -4.07 -7.38 7.77
C HIS A 204 -3.48 -8.77 7.52
N ASP A 205 -4.13 -9.55 6.67
CA ASP A 205 -3.66 -10.89 6.32
C ASP A 205 -2.65 -10.83 5.16
N LEU A 206 -1.36 -11.00 5.49
CA LEU A 206 -0.29 -11.03 4.49
C LEU A 206 -0.24 -12.40 3.78
N SER A 207 -0.99 -12.56 2.71
CA SER A 207 -0.97 -13.77 1.86
C SER A 207 0.26 -13.89 0.96
N VAL A 208 1.03 -12.83 0.76
CA VAL A 208 2.10 -12.72 -0.26
C VAL A 208 3.36 -13.53 0.07
N LEU A 209 3.53 -14.02 1.29
CA LEU A 209 4.76 -14.71 1.73
C LEU A 209 4.74 -16.24 1.52
N ASP A 210 3.64 -16.80 1.03
CA ASP A 210 3.52 -18.24 0.81
C ASP A 210 3.82 -18.62 -0.65
N TYR A 211 5.06 -19.03 -0.89
CA TYR A 211 5.51 -19.46 -2.23
C TYR A 211 4.72 -20.64 -2.82
N GLU A 212 3.99 -21.40 -1.99
CA GLU A 212 3.16 -22.52 -2.48
C GLU A 212 1.87 -22.00 -3.11
N LYS A 213 1.39 -20.84 -2.66
CA LYS A 213 0.14 -20.20 -3.15
C LYS A 213 0.39 -19.18 -4.27
N VAL A 214 1.60 -18.67 -4.42
CA VAL A 214 1.91 -17.64 -5.41
C VAL A 214 2.13 -18.26 -6.79
N SER A 215 1.36 -17.80 -7.79
CA SER A 215 1.54 -18.23 -9.18
C SER A 215 2.89 -17.74 -9.75
N SER A 216 3.44 -18.47 -10.74
CA SER A 216 4.69 -18.09 -11.38
C SER A 216 4.63 -16.69 -12.04
N ASN A 217 3.48 -16.31 -12.58
CA ASN A 217 3.28 -14.99 -13.18
C ASN A 217 3.29 -13.89 -12.11
N ARG A 218 2.60 -14.13 -11.00
CA ARG A 218 2.58 -13.20 -9.86
C ARG A 218 3.99 -13.02 -9.27
N TYR A 219 4.72 -14.12 -9.08
CA TYR A 219 6.10 -14.05 -8.59
C TYR A 219 7.04 -13.29 -9.53
N ARG A 220 6.86 -13.45 -10.85
CA ARG A 220 7.62 -12.69 -11.85
C ARG A 220 7.33 -11.20 -11.75
N SER A 221 6.07 -10.80 -11.59
CA SER A 221 5.67 -9.40 -11.38
C SER A 221 6.33 -8.79 -10.14
N ILE A 222 6.30 -9.50 -9.01
CA ILE A 222 6.98 -9.08 -7.77
C ILE A 222 8.48 -8.84 -8.01
N LEU A 223 9.18 -9.80 -8.65
CA LEU A 223 10.61 -9.66 -8.95
C LEU A 223 10.90 -8.48 -9.89
N GLN A 224 10.03 -8.22 -10.86
CA GLN A 224 10.19 -7.09 -11.78
C GLN A 224 10.03 -5.75 -11.04
N ALA A 225 9.02 -5.61 -10.20
CA ALA A 225 8.79 -4.42 -9.39
C ALA A 225 9.93 -4.19 -8.40
N GLU A 226 10.36 -5.26 -7.68
CA GLU A 226 11.49 -5.22 -6.76
C GLU A 226 12.79 -4.76 -7.45
N ASN A 227 13.12 -5.35 -8.60
CA ASN A 227 14.31 -4.97 -9.37
C ASN A 227 14.22 -3.50 -9.83
N ARG A 228 13.09 -3.11 -10.40
CA ARG A 228 12.87 -1.71 -10.83
C ARG A 228 13.10 -0.75 -9.67
N PHE A 229 12.53 -1.04 -8.49
CA PHE A 229 12.65 -0.18 -7.33
C PHE A 229 14.12 0.05 -6.93
N TYR A 230 14.92 -1.01 -6.79
CA TYR A 230 16.31 -0.88 -6.40
C TYR A 230 17.24 -0.38 -7.50
N HIS A 231 16.89 -0.52 -8.78
CA HIS A 231 17.70 0.00 -9.88
C HIS A 231 17.41 1.45 -10.23
N GLU A 232 16.13 1.85 -10.19
CA GLU A 232 15.72 3.18 -10.67
C GLU A 232 15.52 4.18 -9.51
N TYR A 233 15.24 3.72 -8.29
CA TYR A 233 14.89 4.56 -7.16
C TYR A 233 15.87 4.39 -5.99
N ASP A 234 15.80 3.31 -5.24
CA ASP A 234 16.60 3.12 -4.01
C ASP A 234 17.95 2.44 -4.26
N GLN A 235 18.77 3.07 -5.10
CA GLN A 235 20.07 2.52 -5.54
C GLN A 235 21.05 2.30 -4.39
N ARG A 236 20.91 3.03 -3.27
CA ARG A 236 21.76 2.83 -2.09
C ARG A 236 21.66 1.42 -1.52
N HIS A 237 20.53 0.73 -1.74
CA HIS A 237 20.32 -0.65 -1.31
C HIS A 237 20.52 -1.70 -2.42
N LEU A 238 21.00 -1.32 -3.59
CA LEU A 238 21.16 -2.23 -4.74
C LEU A 238 22.11 -3.41 -4.44
N SER A 239 23.22 -3.15 -3.73
CA SER A 239 24.17 -4.20 -3.34
C SER A 239 23.53 -5.20 -2.35
N SER A 240 22.76 -4.69 -1.39
CA SER A 240 22.01 -5.52 -0.45
C SER A 240 20.92 -6.33 -1.16
N HIS A 241 20.22 -5.72 -2.11
CA HIS A 241 19.25 -6.41 -2.96
C HIS A 241 19.87 -7.57 -3.75
N ARG A 242 20.99 -7.33 -4.42
CA ARG A 242 21.74 -8.38 -5.15
C ARG A 242 22.13 -9.54 -4.23
N ARG A 243 22.67 -9.24 -3.06
CA ARG A 243 23.00 -10.26 -2.04
C ARG A 243 21.78 -11.07 -1.61
N GLN A 244 20.65 -10.38 -1.37
CA GLN A 244 19.41 -11.03 -0.96
C GLN A 244 18.80 -11.91 -2.06
N LEU A 245 18.89 -11.52 -3.33
CA LEU A 245 18.47 -12.38 -4.45
C LEU A 245 19.27 -13.69 -4.48
N LEU A 246 20.59 -13.65 -4.24
CA LEU A 246 21.42 -14.84 -4.17
C LEU A 246 21.02 -15.74 -3.00
N LEU A 247 20.90 -15.19 -1.78
CA LEU A 247 20.48 -15.92 -0.59
C LEU A 247 19.08 -16.50 -0.73
N ARG A 248 18.15 -15.74 -1.32
CA ARG A 248 16.78 -16.18 -1.62
C ARG A 248 16.80 -17.34 -2.63
N THR A 249 17.63 -17.26 -3.66
CA THR A 249 17.79 -18.35 -4.65
C THR A 249 18.23 -19.64 -3.95
N ALA A 250 19.26 -19.59 -3.13
CA ALA A 250 19.77 -20.75 -2.40
C ALA A 250 18.69 -21.35 -1.47
N LYS A 251 18.00 -20.49 -0.69
CA LYS A 251 16.91 -20.93 0.17
C LYS A 251 15.78 -21.58 -0.63
N GLN A 252 15.30 -20.95 -1.70
CA GLN A 252 14.20 -21.46 -2.51
C GLN A 252 14.58 -22.78 -3.21
N PHE A 253 15.84 -22.92 -3.64
CA PHE A 253 16.34 -24.18 -4.19
C PHE A 253 16.18 -25.34 -3.20
N LEU A 254 16.45 -25.10 -1.91
CA LEU A 254 16.39 -26.12 -0.87
C LEU A 254 14.95 -26.37 -0.35
N THR A 255 14.09 -25.32 -0.29
CA THR A 255 12.84 -25.39 0.46
C THR A 255 11.58 -25.33 -0.40
N VAL A 256 11.64 -24.82 -1.65
CA VAL A 256 10.45 -24.63 -2.48
C VAL A 256 10.33 -25.73 -3.53
N LYS A 257 9.21 -26.46 -3.51
CA LYS A 257 8.95 -27.57 -4.46
C LYS A 257 8.88 -27.10 -5.91
N ASN A 258 8.26 -25.94 -6.15
CA ASN A 258 8.14 -25.37 -7.49
C ASN A 258 9.51 -24.85 -7.98
N ARG A 259 10.16 -25.63 -8.82
CA ARG A 259 11.50 -25.33 -9.35
C ARG A 259 11.56 -24.10 -10.26
N HIS A 260 10.43 -23.58 -10.74
CA HIS A 260 10.40 -22.35 -11.52
C HIS A 260 10.71 -21.10 -10.65
N ILE A 261 10.33 -21.11 -9.37
CA ILE A 261 10.49 -19.97 -8.45
C ILE A 261 11.99 -19.61 -8.28
N TRP A 262 12.82 -20.55 -7.83
CA TRP A 262 14.25 -20.25 -7.64
C TRP A 262 14.97 -19.92 -8.95
N ARG A 263 14.58 -20.55 -10.09
CA ARG A 263 15.16 -20.24 -11.40
C ARG A 263 14.85 -18.80 -11.84
N MET A 264 13.65 -18.31 -11.55
CA MET A 264 13.29 -16.90 -11.81
C MET A 264 14.14 -15.96 -10.96
N THR A 265 14.30 -16.26 -9.65
CA THR A 265 15.13 -15.47 -8.75
C THR A 265 16.61 -15.45 -9.19
N LEU A 266 17.15 -16.60 -9.58
CA LEU A 266 18.52 -16.70 -10.12
C LEU A 266 18.69 -15.90 -11.41
N ARG A 267 17.74 -15.99 -12.33
CA ARG A 267 17.77 -15.19 -13.57
C ARG A 267 17.72 -13.69 -13.29
N SER A 268 16.92 -13.28 -12.31
CA SER A 268 16.87 -11.91 -11.84
C SER A 268 18.23 -11.47 -11.28
N TYR A 269 18.85 -12.27 -10.41
CA TYR A 269 20.19 -12.03 -9.89
C TYR A 269 21.22 -11.85 -11.01
N VAL A 270 21.28 -12.78 -11.97
CA VAL A 270 22.25 -12.74 -13.08
C VAL A 270 22.06 -11.53 -13.99
N LYS A 271 20.79 -11.12 -14.25
CA LYS A 271 20.52 -9.89 -15.01
C LYS A 271 21.02 -8.65 -14.31
N ASN A 272 20.88 -8.59 -12.97
CA ASN A 272 21.35 -7.47 -12.16
C ASN A 272 22.88 -7.33 -12.08
N TRP A 273 23.65 -8.32 -12.56
CA TRP A 273 25.12 -8.26 -12.67
C TRP A 273 25.62 -7.68 -14.00
N LYS A 274 24.75 -7.61 -15.01
CA LYS A 274 25.13 -7.18 -16.37
C LYS A 274 24.86 -5.68 -16.63
N VAL A 275 24.46 -4.97 -15.64
CA VAL A 275 24.29 -3.52 -15.56
C VAL A 275 25.25 -2.97 -14.52
#